data_9afe669042e30b48f36fd6ea6b0139bb
#
_entry.id   9afe669042e30b48f36fd6ea6b0139bb
#
_cell.length_a   1.000
_cell.length_b   1.000
_cell.length_c   1.000
_cell.angle_alpha   90.00
_cell.angle_beta   90.00
_cell.angle_gamma   90.00
#
_symmetry.space_group_name_H-M   'P 1'
#
loop_
_entity.id
_entity.type
_entity.pdbx_description
1 polymer ?
#
loop_
_entity_poly.entity_id
_entity_poly.type
_entity_poly.pdbx_seq_one_letter_code
_entity_poly.pdbx_strand_id
1 'polypeptide(L)'
;AYKLLYNFLWSELFDWYFEFSKNLFNDKDKKIETQTVLKSIFLESLKLLNPAMPHITEEIWSSFNENYIIDNSWPTKYQQESVDIFEIENLREIITKIRNFKSTYNLKNSLSIDLYPASSYPDWFINQLEKTANVIISTVENNVKEGVVLSFQSNEFEFSILANKYIDVENEIKRLNKKREELSKSLEISNQRLNNDKFVENAKQELIDQEKQNVQNLNSQIESINSTLKSLDN
;
A
#
# COMPACT_ATOMS: atom_id res chain seq x y z
N ALA A 1 0.86 -24.22 -0.99
CA ALA A 1 1.68 -23.92 0.20
C ALA A 1 2.71 -22.83 -0.09
N TYR A 2 3.64 -23.00 -1.03
CA TYR A 2 4.74 -22.04 -1.29
C TYR A 2 4.30 -20.65 -1.74
N LYS A 3 3.20 -20.50 -2.49
CA LYS A 3 2.64 -19.20 -2.85
C LYS A 3 2.18 -18.42 -1.61
N LEU A 4 1.60 -19.09 -0.63
CA LEU A 4 1.20 -18.46 0.65
C LEU A 4 2.42 -18.04 1.46
N LEU A 5 3.44 -18.90 1.54
CA LEU A 5 4.69 -18.59 2.22
C LEU A 5 5.43 -17.43 1.55
N TYR A 6 5.48 -17.40 0.23
CA TYR A 6 6.05 -16.29 -0.54
C TYR A 6 5.33 -14.97 -0.25
N ASN A 7 3.99 -14.97 -0.30
CA ASN A 7 3.20 -13.77 0.00
C ASN A 7 3.42 -13.31 1.44
N PHE A 8 3.44 -14.24 2.41
CA PHE A 8 3.72 -13.91 3.80
C PHE A 8 5.10 -13.28 3.96
N LEU A 9 6.14 -13.90 3.42
CA LEU A 9 7.50 -13.38 3.54
C LEU A 9 7.66 -12.02 2.87
N TRP A 10 7.16 -11.88 1.64
CA TRP A 10 7.36 -10.66 0.87
C TRP A 10 6.46 -9.52 1.36
N SER A 11 5.14 -9.75 1.40
CA SER A 11 4.16 -8.70 1.64
C SER A 11 3.93 -8.40 3.12
N GLU A 12 4.05 -9.41 4.01
CA GLU A 12 3.76 -9.20 5.43
C GLU A 12 5.04 -8.99 6.25
N LEU A 13 6.01 -9.90 6.11
CA LEU A 13 7.22 -9.87 6.93
C LEU A 13 8.19 -8.77 6.48
N PHE A 14 8.59 -8.75 5.19
CA PHE A 14 9.62 -7.83 4.71
C PHE A 14 9.08 -6.44 4.43
N ASP A 15 7.92 -6.29 3.78
CA ASP A 15 7.38 -4.98 3.44
C ASP A 15 6.83 -4.23 4.65
N TRP A 16 6.19 -4.94 5.60
CA TRP A 16 5.53 -4.27 6.72
C TRP A 16 6.20 -4.50 8.06
N TYR A 17 6.29 -5.75 8.52
CA TYR A 17 6.80 -6.01 9.85
C TYR A 17 8.25 -5.54 10.01
N PHE A 18 9.09 -5.78 9.00
CA PHE A 18 10.47 -5.32 9.00
C PHE A 18 10.59 -3.79 8.97
N GLU A 19 9.76 -3.10 8.17
CA GLU A 19 9.75 -1.63 8.15
C GLU A 19 9.32 -1.04 9.50
N PHE A 20 8.26 -1.58 10.10
CA PHE A 20 7.84 -1.13 11.45
C PHE A 20 8.89 -1.43 12.51
N SER A 21 9.56 -2.57 12.41
CA SER A 21 10.63 -2.98 13.35
C SER A 21 11.84 -2.04 13.33
N LYS A 22 12.17 -1.42 12.19
CA LYS A 22 13.29 -0.44 12.11
C LYS A 22 13.15 0.67 13.15
N ASN A 23 11.93 1.13 13.37
CA ASN A 23 11.65 2.18 14.34
C ASN A 23 11.83 1.70 15.79
N LEU A 24 11.51 0.42 16.05
CA LEU A 24 11.62 -0.19 17.37
C LEU A 24 13.08 -0.53 17.74
N PHE A 25 13.97 -0.69 16.76
CA PHE A 25 15.40 -0.94 17.02
C PHE A 25 16.11 0.25 17.68
N ASN A 26 15.56 1.45 17.57
CA ASN A 26 16.08 2.63 18.24
C ASN A 26 15.61 2.75 19.71
N ASP A 27 14.60 1.98 20.09
CA ASP A 27 14.09 1.91 21.45
C ASP A 27 14.82 0.79 22.20
N LYS A 28 15.56 1.15 23.27
CA LYS A 28 16.40 0.20 24.03
C LYS A 28 15.59 -0.93 24.65
N ASP A 29 14.38 -0.63 25.10
CA ASP A 29 13.52 -1.60 25.80
C ASP A 29 12.86 -2.58 24.82
N LYS A 30 12.52 -2.12 23.63
CA LYS A 30 11.84 -2.92 22.59
C LYS A 30 12.79 -3.63 21.64
N LYS A 31 14.05 -3.20 21.57
CA LYS A 31 15.03 -3.73 20.61
C LYS A 31 15.23 -5.23 20.74
N ILE A 32 15.47 -5.72 21.97
CA ILE A 32 15.78 -7.14 22.21
C ILE A 32 14.56 -8.00 21.86
N GLU A 33 13.38 -7.59 22.31
CA GLU A 33 12.12 -8.27 22.00
C GLU A 33 11.88 -8.33 20.48
N THR A 34 11.99 -7.20 19.81
CA THR A 34 11.79 -7.11 18.35
C THR A 34 12.78 -7.98 17.58
N GLN A 35 14.07 -7.99 17.99
CA GLN A 35 15.08 -8.87 17.38
C GLN A 35 14.78 -10.34 17.62
N THR A 36 14.32 -10.70 18.80
CA THR A 36 13.97 -12.08 19.16
C THR A 36 12.79 -12.57 18.31
N VAL A 37 11.74 -11.77 18.19
CA VAL A 37 10.57 -12.10 17.37
C VAL A 37 10.95 -12.23 15.89
N LEU A 38 11.70 -11.25 15.35
CA LEU A 38 12.17 -11.31 13.95
C LEU A 38 13.01 -12.55 13.68
N LYS A 39 13.99 -12.84 14.56
CA LYS A 39 14.84 -14.03 14.42
C LYS A 39 14.00 -15.32 14.46
N SER A 40 13.06 -15.41 15.39
CA SER A 40 12.18 -16.60 15.49
C SER A 40 11.37 -16.81 14.23
N ILE A 41 10.64 -15.79 13.74
CA ILE A 41 9.83 -15.89 12.52
C ILE A 41 10.70 -16.24 11.31
N PHE A 42 11.89 -15.63 11.20
CA PHE A 42 12.81 -15.87 10.10
C PHE A 42 13.32 -17.31 10.09
N LEU A 43 13.76 -17.84 11.24
CA LEU A 43 14.24 -19.21 11.35
C LEU A 43 13.14 -20.25 11.06
N GLU A 44 11.91 -20.03 11.56
CA GLU A 44 10.77 -20.90 11.22
C GLU A 44 10.44 -20.83 9.72
N SER A 45 10.59 -19.67 9.10
CA SER A 45 10.41 -19.50 7.66
C SER A 45 11.46 -20.27 6.84
N LEU A 46 12.72 -20.30 7.31
CA LEU A 46 13.78 -21.12 6.67
C LEU A 46 13.45 -22.61 6.68
N LYS A 47 12.91 -23.12 7.81
CA LYS A 47 12.45 -24.52 7.89
C LYS A 47 11.35 -24.82 6.87
N LEU A 48 10.37 -23.90 6.70
CA LEU A 48 9.29 -24.06 5.73
C LEU A 48 9.77 -23.99 4.27
N LEU A 49 10.84 -23.23 4.00
CA LEU A 49 11.44 -23.09 2.67
C LEU A 49 12.41 -24.20 2.33
N ASN A 50 13.01 -24.86 3.33
CA ASN A 50 14.09 -25.83 3.14
C ASN A 50 13.75 -26.94 2.14
N PRO A 51 12.54 -27.56 2.12
CA PRO A 51 12.23 -28.60 1.14
C PRO A 51 12.26 -28.12 -0.32
N ALA A 52 12.06 -26.83 -0.57
CA ALA A 52 12.10 -26.25 -1.92
C ALA A 52 13.48 -25.68 -2.29
N MET A 53 14.22 -25.19 -1.31
CA MET A 53 15.49 -24.49 -1.49
C MET A 53 16.53 -24.93 -0.44
N PRO A 54 16.93 -26.23 -0.40
CA PRO A 54 17.71 -26.78 0.70
C PRO A 54 19.08 -26.08 0.87
N HIS A 55 19.80 -25.84 -0.20
CA HIS A 55 21.15 -25.29 -0.12
C HIS A 55 21.19 -23.87 0.44
N ILE A 56 20.34 -22.98 -0.06
CA ILE A 56 20.33 -21.58 0.38
C ILE A 56 19.81 -21.43 1.82
N THR A 57 18.82 -22.24 2.20
CA THR A 57 18.26 -22.17 3.56
C THR A 57 19.23 -22.74 4.58
N GLU A 58 19.98 -23.82 4.26
CA GLU A 58 21.04 -24.35 5.13
C GLU A 58 22.19 -23.35 5.28
N GLU A 59 22.63 -22.72 4.18
CA GLU A 59 23.69 -21.71 4.23
C GLU A 59 23.31 -20.55 5.16
N ILE A 60 22.08 -20.04 5.04
CA ILE A 60 21.59 -18.98 5.93
C ILE A 60 21.46 -19.49 7.37
N TRP A 61 20.91 -20.70 7.55
CA TRP A 61 20.71 -21.30 8.88
C TRP A 61 22.00 -21.45 9.65
N SER A 62 23.08 -21.89 8.98
CA SER A 62 24.40 -22.09 9.58
C SER A 62 25.00 -20.80 10.18
N SER A 63 24.55 -19.63 9.71
CA SER A 63 24.93 -18.34 10.31
C SER A 63 24.34 -18.09 11.69
N PHE A 64 23.32 -18.86 12.08
CA PHE A 64 22.61 -18.71 13.34
C PHE A 64 22.67 -19.92 14.27
N ASN A 65 22.96 -21.11 13.72
CA ASN A 65 22.90 -22.39 14.42
C ASN A 65 24.03 -23.32 13.94
N GLU A 66 24.48 -24.18 14.84
CA GLU A 66 25.56 -25.17 14.55
C GLU A 66 25.02 -26.48 13.96
N ASN A 67 23.73 -26.78 14.12
CA ASN A 67 23.06 -27.96 13.60
C ASN A 67 22.39 -27.71 12.24
N TYR A 68 21.99 -28.77 11.53
CA TYR A 68 21.25 -28.67 10.27
C TYR A 68 19.75 -28.41 10.49
N ILE A 69 19.07 -27.82 9.49
CA ILE A 69 17.61 -27.60 9.54
C ILE A 69 16.86 -28.91 9.76
N ILE A 70 17.31 -29.99 9.08
CA ILE A 70 16.68 -31.31 9.15
C ILE A 70 16.70 -31.92 10.56
N ASP A 71 17.63 -31.53 11.42
CA ASP A 71 17.73 -31.99 12.81
C ASP A 71 16.71 -31.31 13.73
N ASN A 72 15.97 -30.33 13.22
CA ASN A 72 15.02 -29.53 13.98
C ASN A 72 13.58 -29.97 13.71
N SER A 73 12.72 -29.78 14.72
CA SER A 73 11.29 -30.02 14.57
C SER A 73 10.67 -29.07 13.54
N TRP A 74 9.70 -29.61 12.80
CA TRP A 74 8.88 -28.80 11.88
C TRP A 74 8.12 -27.72 12.64
N PRO A 75 7.93 -26.51 12.05
CA PRO A 75 7.14 -25.46 12.66
C PRO A 75 5.75 -25.92 13.08
N THR A 76 5.41 -25.66 14.32
CA THR A 76 4.08 -25.99 14.85
C THR A 76 3.20 -24.74 14.82
N LYS A 77 1.88 -24.98 14.75
CA LYS A 77 0.92 -23.88 14.83
C LYS A 77 0.98 -23.27 16.24
N TYR A 78 1.26 -21.99 16.33
CA TYR A 78 1.12 -21.26 17.59
C TYR A 78 -0.37 -21.20 17.97
N GLN A 79 -0.65 -21.36 19.25
CA GLN A 79 -1.97 -20.99 19.78
C GLN A 79 -2.04 -19.47 19.78
N GLN A 80 -2.81 -18.95 18.85
CA GLN A 80 -2.99 -17.51 18.68
C GLN A 80 -4.19 -17.09 19.52
N GLU A 81 -3.96 -16.26 20.54
CA GLU A 81 -5.01 -15.39 21.05
C GLU A 81 -5.42 -14.42 19.94
N SER A 82 -6.71 -14.13 19.82
CA SER A 82 -7.20 -13.18 18.85
C SER A 82 -6.65 -11.78 19.22
N VAL A 83 -5.65 -11.32 18.48
CA VAL A 83 -5.15 -9.95 18.60
C VAL A 83 -5.92 -9.10 17.63
N ASP A 84 -6.46 -7.99 18.11
CA ASP A 84 -7.06 -6.98 17.24
C ASP A 84 -5.96 -6.26 16.46
N ILE A 85 -5.98 -6.43 15.14
CA ILE A 85 -5.02 -5.80 14.21
C ILE A 85 -5.63 -4.59 13.48
N PHE A 86 -6.83 -4.17 13.88
CA PHE A 86 -7.59 -3.12 13.21
C PHE A 86 -6.77 -1.81 13.03
N GLU A 87 -6.14 -1.33 14.08
CA GLU A 87 -5.32 -0.11 14.00
C GLU A 87 -4.10 -0.29 13.07
N ILE A 88 -3.47 -1.47 13.06
CA ILE A 88 -2.31 -1.76 12.20
C ILE A 88 -2.74 -1.79 10.73
N GLU A 89 -3.89 -2.38 10.42
CA GLU A 89 -4.42 -2.40 9.05
C GLU A 89 -4.75 -0.99 8.55
N ASN A 90 -5.37 -0.17 9.38
CA ASN A 90 -5.63 1.24 9.04
C ASN A 90 -4.33 2.03 8.84
N LEU A 91 -3.33 1.82 9.70
CA LEU A 91 -2.01 2.44 9.55
C LEU A 91 -1.37 2.07 8.19
N ARG A 92 -1.40 0.78 7.82
CA ARG A 92 -0.88 0.30 6.53
C ARG A 92 -1.61 0.95 5.35
N GLU A 93 -2.92 1.07 5.43
CA GLU A 93 -3.72 1.68 4.37
C GLU A 93 -3.40 3.18 4.21
N ILE A 94 -3.33 3.93 5.30
CA ILE A 94 -2.96 5.35 5.29
C ILE A 94 -1.56 5.54 4.72
N ILE A 95 -0.57 4.77 5.17
CA ILE A 95 0.80 4.81 4.63
C ILE A 95 0.80 4.53 3.13
N THR A 96 0.04 3.54 2.68
CA THR A 96 -0.07 3.19 1.26
C THR A 96 -0.68 4.34 0.45
N LYS A 97 -1.72 4.98 0.94
CA LYS A 97 -2.35 6.15 0.29
C LYS A 97 -1.37 7.32 0.18
N ILE A 98 -0.60 7.59 1.23
CA ILE A 98 0.43 8.65 1.22
C ILE A 98 1.56 8.33 0.22
N ARG A 99 2.04 7.08 0.19
CA ARG A 99 3.06 6.63 -0.78
C ARG A 99 2.54 6.73 -2.21
N ASN A 100 1.30 6.34 -2.45
CA ASN A 100 0.65 6.47 -3.75
C ASN A 100 0.52 7.94 -4.16
N PHE A 101 0.15 8.84 -3.25
CA PHE A 101 0.14 10.27 -3.48
C PHE A 101 1.53 10.77 -3.91
N LYS A 102 2.57 10.46 -3.13
CA LYS A 102 3.95 10.84 -3.48
C LYS A 102 4.37 10.31 -4.85
N SER A 103 4.05 9.06 -5.16
CA SER A 103 4.37 8.45 -6.46
C SER A 103 3.61 9.09 -7.62
N THR A 104 2.31 9.34 -7.45
CA THR A 104 1.44 9.94 -8.49
C THR A 104 1.93 11.31 -8.90
N TYR A 105 2.41 12.10 -7.95
CA TYR A 105 2.89 13.47 -8.19
C TYR A 105 4.41 13.57 -8.32
N ASN A 106 5.13 12.44 -8.48
CA ASN A 106 6.58 12.36 -8.61
C ASN A 106 7.33 13.05 -7.45
N LEU A 107 6.75 13.06 -6.26
CA LEU A 107 7.39 13.58 -5.06
C LEU A 107 8.42 12.58 -4.56
N LYS A 108 9.59 13.08 -4.13
CA LYS A 108 10.62 12.20 -3.55
C LYS A 108 10.12 11.57 -2.25
N ASN A 109 10.38 10.29 -2.04
CA ASN A 109 10.04 9.61 -0.79
C ASN A 109 10.67 10.26 0.44
N SER A 110 11.83 10.93 0.27
CA SER A 110 12.51 11.71 1.31
C SER A 110 11.84 13.06 1.62
N LEU A 111 10.88 13.50 0.78
CA LEU A 111 10.14 14.73 1.05
C LEU A 111 9.19 14.50 2.21
N SER A 112 9.32 15.30 3.25
CA SER A 112 8.38 15.29 4.37
C SER A 112 7.12 16.07 4.00
N ILE A 113 5.95 15.50 4.30
CA ILE A 113 4.64 16.10 4.03
C ILE A 113 3.96 16.41 5.35
N ASP A 114 3.44 17.63 5.50
CA ASP A 114 2.65 18.01 6.67
C ASP A 114 1.27 17.35 6.59
N LEU A 115 0.94 16.55 7.61
CA LEU A 115 -0.36 15.92 7.77
C LEU A 115 -1.12 16.56 8.93
N TYR A 116 -2.40 16.75 8.73
CA TYR A 116 -3.33 17.31 9.70
C TYR A 116 -4.34 16.22 10.09
N PRO A 117 -4.26 15.67 11.31
CA PRO A 117 -5.20 14.65 11.78
C PRO A 117 -6.57 15.24 12.07
N ALA A 118 -7.65 14.55 11.69
CA ALA A 118 -9.02 14.95 11.97
C ALA A 118 -9.39 14.78 13.46
N SER A 119 -8.70 13.87 14.17
CA SER A 119 -8.90 13.57 15.58
C SER A 119 -7.58 13.22 16.26
N SER A 120 -7.62 12.95 17.56
CA SER A 120 -6.47 12.45 18.31
C SER A 120 -6.32 10.96 18.10
N TYR A 121 -5.10 10.51 17.79
CA TYR A 121 -4.75 9.10 17.58
C TYR A 121 -3.67 8.67 18.57
N PRO A 122 -3.50 7.36 18.83
CA PRO A 122 -2.48 6.85 19.74
C PRO A 122 -1.07 7.28 19.33
N ASP A 123 -0.22 7.62 20.30
CA ASP A 123 1.15 8.08 20.04
C ASP A 123 1.98 7.08 19.22
N TRP A 124 1.80 5.78 19.47
CA TRP A 124 2.50 4.76 18.70
C TRP A 124 2.12 4.78 17.22
N PHE A 125 0.82 5.02 16.91
CA PHE A 125 0.31 5.12 15.55
C PHE A 125 0.94 6.31 14.83
N ILE A 126 0.91 7.48 15.47
CA ILE A 126 1.49 8.72 14.95
C ILE A 126 3.01 8.54 14.72
N ASN A 127 3.75 8.03 15.70
CA ASN A 127 5.19 7.79 15.57
C ASN A 127 5.54 6.84 14.41
N GLN A 128 4.75 5.78 14.21
CA GLN A 128 4.96 4.85 13.09
C GLN A 128 4.61 5.50 11.76
N LEU A 129 3.53 6.26 11.69
CA LEU A 129 3.11 6.98 10.50
C LEU A 129 4.18 7.99 10.06
N GLU A 130 4.65 8.83 10.97
CA GLU A 130 5.69 9.83 10.70
C GLU A 130 6.96 9.21 10.13
N LYS A 131 7.45 8.17 10.78
CA LYS A 131 8.72 7.53 10.39
C LYS A 131 8.60 6.70 9.11
N THR A 132 7.48 5.97 8.93
CA THR A 132 7.33 5.02 7.82
C THR A 132 6.88 5.70 6.53
N ALA A 133 6.04 6.74 6.62
CA ALA A 133 5.57 7.50 5.48
C ALA A 133 6.40 8.78 5.21
N ASN A 134 7.34 9.11 6.10
CA ASN A 134 8.10 10.36 6.09
C ASN A 134 7.18 11.57 6.02
N VAL A 135 6.42 11.77 7.08
CA VAL A 135 5.46 12.85 7.24
C VAL A 135 5.68 13.56 8.58
N ILE A 136 5.15 14.76 8.72
CA ILE A 136 5.14 15.53 9.96
C ILE A 136 3.68 15.72 10.36
N ILE A 137 3.33 15.33 11.58
CA ILE A 137 2.00 15.58 12.10
C ILE A 137 1.95 16.98 12.68
N SER A 138 1.10 17.80 12.07
CA SER A 138 0.89 19.20 12.48
C SER A 138 -0.46 19.36 13.11
N THR A 139 -0.52 20.07 14.24
CA THR A 139 -1.80 20.47 14.81
C THR A 139 -2.46 21.52 13.93
N VAL A 140 -3.77 21.41 13.74
CA VAL A 140 -4.56 22.37 12.97
C VAL A 140 -4.61 23.69 13.73
N GLU A 141 -3.63 24.55 13.54
CA GLU A 141 -3.86 25.98 13.75
C GLU A 141 -4.74 26.46 12.58
N ASN A 142 -5.69 27.37 12.83
CA ASN A 142 -6.76 27.89 11.98
C ASN A 142 -6.43 28.28 10.52
N ASN A 143 -5.28 27.90 9.99
CA ASN A 143 -4.73 28.26 8.68
C ASN A 143 -5.05 27.27 7.54
N VAL A 144 -5.78 26.17 7.81
CA VAL A 144 -6.14 25.18 6.77
C VAL A 144 -7.27 25.70 5.84
N LYS A 145 -7.72 26.95 6.02
CA LYS A 145 -8.82 27.53 5.24
C LYS A 145 -8.41 28.07 3.86
N GLU A 146 -7.14 28.18 3.56
CA GLU A 146 -6.68 28.70 2.28
C GLU A 146 -5.90 27.64 1.50
N GLY A 147 -6.58 26.88 0.66
CA GLY A 147 -5.96 25.93 -0.26
C GLY A 147 -6.77 24.65 -0.48
N VAL A 148 -6.35 23.89 -1.47
CA VAL A 148 -6.96 22.60 -1.80
C VAL A 148 -6.55 21.56 -0.77
N VAL A 149 -7.53 20.98 -0.09
CA VAL A 149 -7.34 19.96 0.93
C VAL A 149 -7.59 18.57 0.35
N LEU A 150 -6.61 17.69 0.43
CA LEU A 150 -6.75 16.27 0.10
C LEU A 150 -6.77 15.46 1.38
N SER A 151 -7.70 14.51 1.49
CA SER A 151 -7.82 13.64 2.66
C SER A 151 -7.37 12.21 2.36
N PHE A 152 -6.69 11.60 3.33
CA PHE A 152 -6.36 10.18 3.39
C PHE A 152 -7.20 9.56 4.50
N GLN A 153 -8.15 8.71 4.14
CA GLN A 153 -9.06 8.10 5.10
C GLN A 153 -8.96 6.57 5.05
N SER A 154 -8.98 5.94 6.22
CA SER A 154 -9.15 4.50 6.39
C SER A 154 -10.02 4.27 7.63
N ASN A 155 -11.25 3.81 7.42
CA ASN A 155 -12.27 3.71 8.46
C ASN A 155 -12.44 5.05 9.23
N GLU A 156 -12.16 5.05 10.54
CA GLU A 156 -12.24 6.22 11.42
C GLU A 156 -10.96 7.09 11.41
N PHE A 157 -9.90 6.61 10.75
CA PHE A 157 -8.62 7.32 10.66
C PHE A 157 -8.63 8.25 9.45
N GLU A 158 -8.53 9.55 9.70
CA GLU A 158 -8.52 10.57 8.66
C GLU A 158 -7.40 11.58 8.88
N PHE A 159 -6.66 11.84 7.81
CA PHE A 159 -5.59 12.84 7.75
C PHE A 159 -5.75 13.67 6.50
N SER A 160 -5.46 14.97 6.62
CA SER A 160 -5.53 15.91 5.50
C SER A 160 -4.16 16.50 5.17
N ILE A 161 -3.99 16.93 3.92
CA ILE A 161 -2.84 17.73 3.47
C ILE A 161 -3.31 18.95 2.71
N LEU A 162 -2.48 19.99 2.69
CA LEU A 162 -2.64 21.12 1.78
C LEU A 162 -1.92 20.81 0.47
N ALA A 163 -2.67 20.42 -0.56
CA ALA A 163 -2.13 19.96 -1.84
C ALA A 163 -1.27 21.05 -2.53
N ASN A 164 -1.66 22.31 -2.43
CA ASN A 164 -0.96 23.46 -3.03
C ASN A 164 0.50 23.62 -2.58
N LYS A 165 0.86 23.05 -1.41
CA LYS A 165 2.26 23.05 -0.94
C LYS A 165 3.16 22.12 -1.74
N TYR A 166 2.59 21.09 -2.38
CA TYR A 166 3.34 19.97 -2.95
C TYR A 166 3.13 19.79 -4.43
N ILE A 167 1.99 20.25 -4.97
CA ILE A 167 1.61 20.08 -6.36
C ILE A 167 1.08 21.41 -6.94
N ASP A 168 1.29 21.61 -8.23
CA ASP A 168 0.64 22.66 -9.00
C ASP A 168 -0.78 22.19 -9.36
N VAL A 169 -1.74 22.56 -8.52
CA VAL A 169 -3.13 22.11 -8.59
C VAL A 169 -3.77 22.50 -9.93
N GLU A 170 -3.51 23.72 -10.43
CA GLU A 170 -4.10 24.17 -11.70
C GLU A 170 -3.60 23.35 -12.89
N ASN A 171 -2.32 23.10 -12.97
CA ASN A 171 -1.74 22.27 -14.01
C ASN A 171 -2.20 20.82 -13.90
N GLU A 172 -2.36 20.31 -12.68
CA GLU A 172 -2.87 18.95 -12.45
C GLU A 172 -4.33 18.82 -12.88
N ILE A 173 -5.18 19.78 -12.58
CA ILE A 173 -6.58 19.81 -13.06
C ILE A 173 -6.62 19.80 -14.60
N LYS A 174 -5.77 20.61 -15.25
CA LYS A 174 -5.69 20.61 -16.72
C LYS A 174 -5.24 19.25 -17.26
N ARG A 175 -4.24 18.63 -16.64
CA ARG A 175 -3.73 17.31 -17.04
C ARG A 175 -4.78 16.21 -16.88
N LEU A 176 -5.49 16.19 -15.74
CA LEU A 176 -6.55 15.25 -15.47
C LEU A 176 -7.74 15.40 -16.41
N ASN A 177 -8.16 16.62 -16.71
CA ASN A 177 -9.23 16.89 -17.68
C ASN A 177 -8.86 16.38 -19.07
N LYS A 178 -7.61 16.63 -19.53
CA LYS A 178 -7.13 16.11 -20.81
C LYS A 178 -7.14 14.58 -20.85
N LYS A 179 -6.63 13.94 -19.79
CA LYS A 179 -6.62 12.48 -19.68
C LYS A 179 -8.05 11.90 -19.66
N ARG A 180 -8.98 12.55 -18.95
CA ARG A 180 -10.39 12.16 -18.94
C ARG A 180 -11.00 12.22 -20.34
N GLU A 181 -10.70 13.26 -21.11
CA GLU A 181 -11.17 13.41 -22.48
C GLU A 181 -10.62 12.31 -23.40
N GLU A 182 -9.34 11.98 -23.29
CA GLU A 182 -8.70 10.87 -24.03
C GLU A 182 -9.34 9.52 -23.70
N LEU A 183 -9.56 9.24 -22.41
CA LEU A 183 -10.23 8.00 -21.97
C LEU A 183 -11.71 7.95 -22.42
N SER A 184 -12.42 9.07 -22.39
CA SER A 184 -13.81 9.16 -22.86
C SER A 184 -13.92 8.87 -24.35
N LYS A 185 -12.99 9.37 -25.17
CA LYS A 185 -12.92 9.03 -26.61
C LYS A 185 -12.64 7.53 -26.83
N SER A 186 -11.74 6.95 -26.03
CA SER A 186 -11.44 5.51 -26.10
C SER A 186 -12.65 4.67 -25.68
N LEU A 187 -13.37 5.09 -24.65
CA LEU A 187 -14.60 4.44 -24.20
C LEU A 187 -15.70 4.49 -25.27
N GLU A 188 -15.84 5.62 -25.92
CA GLU A 188 -16.81 5.78 -27.04
C GLU A 188 -16.50 4.82 -28.19
N ILE A 189 -15.23 4.71 -28.58
CA ILE A 189 -14.79 3.76 -29.64
C ILE A 189 -15.09 2.31 -29.23
N SER A 190 -14.78 1.92 -27.99
CA SER A 190 -15.05 0.58 -27.48
C SER A 190 -16.56 0.28 -27.44
N ASN A 191 -17.37 1.23 -27.02
CA ASN A 191 -18.84 1.10 -27.04
C ASN A 191 -19.40 1.02 -28.46
N GLN A 192 -18.89 1.82 -29.43
CA GLN A 192 -19.28 1.72 -30.83
C GLN A 192 -18.95 0.36 -31.41
N ARG A 193 -17.81 -0.25 -31.05
CA ARG A 193 -17.49 -1.62 -31.49
C ARG A 193 -18.46 -2.64 -30.92
N LEU A 194 -18.78 -2.57 -29.64
CA LEU A 194 -19.71 -3.48 -28.97
C LEU A 194 -21.16 -3.32 -29.46
N ASN A 195 -21.54 -2.13 -29.96
CA ASN A 195 -22.84 -1.84 -30.52
C ASN A 195 -22.92 -2.15 -32.04
N ASN A 196 -21.81 -2.58 -32.65
CA ASN A 196 -21.80 -2.95 -34.08
C ASN A 196 -22.18 -4.42 -34.23
N ASP A 197 -23.39 -4.69 -34.72
CA ASP A 197 -23.93 -6.04 -34.93
C ASP A 197 -22.98 -6.94 -35.74
N LYS A 198 -22.37 -6.39 -36.79
CA LYS A 198 -21.40 -7.13 -37.62
C LYS A 198 -20.13 -7.55 -36.83
N PHE A 199 -19.70 -6.74 -35.86
CA PHE A 199 -18.58 -7.09 -35.00
C PHE A 199 -19.00 -8.19 -34.04
N VAL A 200 -20.15 -8.04 -33.39
CA VAL A 200 -20.64 -8.98 -32.36
C VAL A 200 -20.96 -10.36 -32.97
N GLU A 201 -21.49 -10.40 -34.18
CA GLU A 201 -21.83 -11.65 -34.89
C GLU A 201 -20.59 -12.41 -35.42
N ASN A 202 -19.53 -11.69 -35.82
CA ASN A 202 -18.36 -12.29 -36.46
C ASN A 202 -17.13 -12.40 -35.61
N ALA A 203 -17.06 -11.71 -34.47
CA ALA A 203 -15.92 -11.76 -33.56
C ALA A 203 -15.96 -13.02 -32.68
N LYS A 204 -14.79 -13.54 -32.32
CA LYS A 204 -14.67 -14.59 -31.29
C LYS A 204 -15.16 -14.08 -29.95
N GLN A 205 -15.82 -14.95 -29.18
CA GLN A 205 -16.35 -14.61 -27.86
C GLN A 205 -15.29 -13.98 -26.94
N GLU A 206 -14.06 -14.50 -26.99
CA GLU A 206 -12.92 -13.95 -26.21
C GLU A 206 -12.64 -12.47 -26.50
N LEU A 207 -12.77 -12.04 -27.76
CA LEU A 207 -12.57 -10.63 -28.16
C LEU A 207 -13.70 -9.73 -27.64
N ILE A 208 -14.93 -10.23 -27.68
CA ILE A 208 -16.09 -9.51 -27.13
C ILE A 208 -15.95 -9.34 -25.64
N ASP A 209 -15.52 -10.39 -24.93
CA ASP A 209 -15.33 -10.37 -23.47
C ASP A 209 -14.15 -9.45 -23.08
N GLN A 210 -13.06 -9.46 -23.85
CA GLN A 210 -11.95 -8.51 -23.68
C GLN A 210 -12.41 -7.06 -23.87
N GLU A 211 -13.22 -6.76 -24.91
CA GLU A 211 -13.71 -5.41 -25.14
C GLU A 211 -14.68 -4.95 -24.05
N LYS A 212 -15.54 -5.83 -23.53
CA LYS A 212 -16.38 -5.55 -22.35
C LYS A 212 -15.55 -5.24 -21.11
N GLN A 213 -14.48 -6.01 -20.87
CA GLN A 213 -13.59 -5.77 -19.77
C GLN A 213 -12.81 -4.45 -19.93
N ASN A 214 -12.43 -4.11 -21.16
CA ASN A 214 -11.82 -2.82 -21.48
C ASN A 214 -12.77 -1.65 -21.15
N VAL A 215 -14.05 -1.75 -21.54
CA VAL A 215 -15.08 -0.75 -21.21
C VAL A 215 -15.22 -0.58 -19.69
N GLN A 216 -15.25 -1.67 -18.92
CA GLN A 216 -15.30 -1.61 -17.46
C GLN A 216 -14.06 -0.91 -16.88
N ASN A 217 -12.87 -1.24 -17.37
CA ASN A 217 -11.63 -0.62 -16.93
C ASN A 217 -11.58 0.88 -17.25
N LEU A 218 -12.02 1.29 -18.44
CA LEU A 218 -12.08 2.69 -18.85
C LEU A 218 -13.06 3.49 -17.99
N ASN A 219 -14.25 2.93 -17.71
CA ASN A 219 -15.21 3.56 -16.80
C ASN A 219 -14.62 3.74 -15.38
N SER A 220 -13.99 2.72 -14.81
CA SER A 220 -13.36 2.82 -13.50
C SER A 220 -12.24 3.87 -13.45
N GLN A 221 -11.46 4.01 -14.53
CA GLN A 221 -10.43 5.04 -14.63
C GLN A 221 -11.04 6.44 -14.71
N ILE A 222 -12.12 6.62 -15.49
CA ILE A 222 -12.82 7.91 -15.60
C ILE A 222 -13.44 8.29 -14.26
N GLU A 223 -14.07 7.36 -13.54
CA GLU A 223 -14.64 7.59 -12.23
C GLU A 223 -13.56 7.99 -11.20
N SER A 224 -12.41 7.32 -11.23
CA SER A 224 -11.26 7.68 -10.39
C SER A 224 -10.76 9.09 -10.67
N ILE A 225 -10.66 9.49 -11.95
CA ILE A 225 -10.26 10.85 -12.33
C ILE A 225 -11.31 11.86 -11.88
N ASN A 226 -12.61 11.58 -12.04
CA ASN A 226 -13.67 12.46 -11.61
C ASN A 226 -13.67 12.68 -10.09
N SER A 227 -13.44 11.62 -9.31
CA SER A 227 -13.30 11.73 -7.85
C SER A 227 -12.09 12.59 -7.44
N THR A 228 -10.96 12.42 -8.14
CA THR A 228 -9.76 13.25 -7.90
C THR A 228 -10.00 14.70 -8.28
N LEU A 229 -10.60 14.98 -9.44
CA LEU A 229 -10.94 16.35 -9.84
C LEU A 229 -11.87 17.01 -8.81
N LYS A 230 -12.90 16.30 -8.33
CA LYS A 230 -13.80 16.82 -7.30
C LYS A 230 -13.08 17.16 -5.99
N SER A 231 -12.06 16.38 -5.62
CA SER A 231 -11.26 16.67 -4.42
C SER A 231 -10.26 17.82 -4.61
N LEU A 232 -9.88 18.12 -5.86
CA LEU A 232 -8.99 19.24 -6.19
C LEU A 232 -9.75 20.57 -6.44
N ASP A 233 -11.06 20.52 -6.67
CA ASP A 233 -11.92 21.70 -6.89
C ASP A 233 -12.55 22.25 -5.58
N ASN A 234 -12.41 21.53 -4.45
CA ASN A 234 -12.85 21.93 -3.13
C ASN A 234 -11.72 22.61 -2.36
#